data_ff7144530008a8a78ed6fbe17b884e6c
#
_entry.id   ff7144530008a8a78ed6fbe17b884e6c
#
_cell.length_a   1.000
_cell.length_b   1.000
_cell.length_c   1.000
_cell.angle_alpha   90.00
_cell.angle_beta   90.00
_cell.angle_gamma   90.00
#
_symmetry.space_group_name_H-M   'P 1'
#
loop_
_entity.id
_entity.type
_entity.pdbx_description
1 polymer ?
#
loop_
_entity_poly.entity_id
_entity_poly.type
_entity_poly.pdbx_seq_one_letter_code
_entity_poly.pdbx_strand_id
1 'polypeptide(L)'
;MCIRDRPLIGSVAAGSPIMAFENVEKTIHSNPLNKSVDFFLRVQGESMIDAGILDSDLVGVRKTRNAENGEIVVARLQDEVTLKRFKKDSSGIRLVAENKSFSDIKIDESSDFSIEGKAVGIIREDL
;
A
#
# COMPACT_ATOMS: atom_id res chain seq x y z
N MET A 1 11.91 -12.14 23.12
CA MET A 1 12.31 -12.69 21.82
C MET A 1 11.85 -11.76 20.70
N CYS A 2 12.67 -11.61 19.72
CA CYS A 2 12.30 -10.79 18.57
C CYS A 2 11.69 -11.63 17.47
N ILE A 3 10.53 -11.24 17.03
CA ILE A 3 9.90 -11.87 15.87
C ILE A 3 10.56 -11.30 14.63
N ARG A 4 11.06 -12.17 13.80
CA ARG A 4 11.71 -11.77 12.55
C ARG A 4 10.85 -12.00 11.35
N ASP A 5 9.86 -12.87 11.50
CA ASP A 5 8.99 -13.22 10.40
C ASP A 5 7.89 -12.18 10.24
N ARG A 6 7.67 -11.76 9.02
CA ARG A 6 6.57 -10.85 8.68
C ARG A 6 5.76 -11.46 7.56
N PRO A 7 4.45 -11.53 7.71
CA PRO A 7 3.64 -12.12 6.65
C PRO A 7 3.62 -11.28 5.39
N LEU A 8 3.59 -11.96 4.27
CA LEU A 8 3.28 -11.34 3.00
C LEU A 8 1.82 -11.66 2.70
N ILE A 9 0.97 -10.67 2.84
CA ILE A 9 -0.47 -10.85 2.73
C ILE A 9 -0.91 -10.56 1.30
N GLY A 10 -0.86 -11.59 0.45
CA GLY A 10 -1.37 -11.47 -0.90
C GLY A 10 -0.75 -10.33 -1.70
N SER A 11 -1.51 -9.81 -2.62
CA SER A 11 -1.09 -8.73 -3.50
C SER A 11 -2.02 -7.54 -3.38
N VAL A 12 -1.49 -6.35 -3.60
CA VAL A 12 -2.30 -5.15 -3.69
C VAL A 12 -2.16 -4.57 -5.09
N ALA A 13 -3.28 -4.18 -5.66
CA ALA A 13 -3.26 -3.58 -6.98
C ALA A 13 -2.85 -2.12 -6.88
N ALA A 14 -1.85 -1.74 -7.64
CA ALA A 14 -1.47 -0.35 -7.75
C ALA A 14 -2.27 0.36 -8.85
N GLY A 15 -2.90 -0.38 -9.74
CA GLY A 15 -3.73 0.19 -10.80
C GLY A 15 -5.22 0.05 -10.53
N SER A 16 -5.64 -1.11 -10.07
CA SER A 16 -7.05 -1.42 -9.81
C SER A 16 -7.20 -1.94 -8.40
N PRO A 17 -8.27 -1.57 -7.69
CA PRO A 17 -8.51 -2.16 -6.38
C PRO A 17 -8.72 -3.67 -6.47
N ILE A 18 -8.26 -4.38 -5.47
CA ILE A 18 -8.44 -5.82 -5.37
C ILE A 18 -8.88 -6.18 -3.96
N MET A 19 -9.49 -7.34 -3.81
CA MET A 19 -9.71 -7.94 -2.50
C MET A 19 -8.34 -8.30 -1.92
N ALA A 20 -8.10 -7.92 -0.69
CA ALA A 20 -6.79 -8.13 -0.08
C ALA A 20 -6.94 -8.66 1.33
N PHE A 21 -5.81 -9.08 1.89
CA PHE A 21 -5.70 -9.57 3.26
C PHE A 21 -6.34 -10.95 3.50
N GLU A 22 -6.74 -11.64 2.44
CA GLU A 22 -7.35 -12.95 2.61
C GLU A 22 -6.35 -14.08 2.68
N ASN A 23 -5.22 -13.92 2.00
CA ASN A 23 -4.24 -14.99 1.89
C ASN A 23 -2.85 -14.50 2.19
N VAL A 24 -2.12 -15.26 2.98
CA VAL A 24 -0.70 -15.02 3.19
C VAL A 24 0.05 -15.74 2.09
N GLU A 25 0.77 -14.99 1.26
CA GLU A 25 1.52 -15.55 0.15
C GLU A 25 2.77 -16.27 0.63
N LYS A 26 3.51 -15.64 1.54
CA LYS A 26 4.69 -16.23 2.16
C LYS A 26 5.07 -15.41 3.38
N THR A 27 5.99 -15.94 4.17
CA THR A 27 6.53 -15.25 5.33
C THR A 27 7.94 -14.76 5.03
N ILE A 28 8.20 -13.52 5.35
CA ILE A 28 9.52 -12.92 5.22
C ILE A 28 10.27 -13.13 6.54
N HIS A 29 11.34 -13.91 6.52
CA HIS A 29 12.02 -14.34 7.73
C HIS A 29 12.89 -13.30 8.40
N SER A 30 13.21 -12.23 7.73
CA SER A 30 13.93 -11.11 8.32
C SER A 30 13.38 -9.82 7.76
N ASN A 31 13.61 -8.73 8.48
CA ASN A 31 13.16 -7.44 8.02
C ASN A 31 14.34 -6.68 7.40
N PRO A 32 14.59 -6.86 6.10
CA PRO A 32 15.72 -6.22 5.44
C PRO A 32 15.58 -4.70 5.34
N LEU A 33 14.40 -4.15 5.60
CA LEU A 33 14.20 -2.73 5.59
C LEU A 33 14.66 -2.06 6.88
N ASN A 34 14.93 -2.85 7.91
CA ASN A 34 15.35 -2.35 9.21
C ASN A 34 14.39 -1.28 9.76
N LYS A 35 13.12 -1.48 9.52
CA LYS A 35 12.04 -0.58 9.96
C LYS A 35 10.95 -1.40 10.58
N SER A 36 10.07 -0.74 11.34
CA SER A 36 8.89 -1.40 11.90
C SER A 36 7.92 -1.74 10.78
N VAL A 37 7.85 -3.01 10.44
CA VAL A 37 6.98 -3.51 9.38
C VAL A 37 6.07 -4.57 9.98
N ASP A 38 4.78 -4.42 9.76
CA ASP A 38 3.80 -5.39 10.25
C ASP A 38 3.52 -6.48 9.23
N PHE A 39 3.52 -6.13 7.96
CA PHE A 39 3.33 -7.11 6.89
C PHE A 39 3.86 -6.57 5.57
N PHE A 40 3.98 -7.45 4.59
CA PHE A 40 4.39 -7.09 3.23
C PHE A 40 3.24 -7.36 2.27
N LEU A 41 3.15 -6.53 1.25
CA LEU A 41 2.22 -6.71 0.15
C LEU A 41 2.98 -6.72 -1.16
N ARG A 42 2.56 -7.57 -2.08
CA ARG A 42 3.12 -7.58 -3.43
C ARG A 42 2.33 -6.62 -4.30
N VAL A 43 3.04 -5.75 -4.98
CA VAL A 43 2.42 -4.74 -5.85
C VAL A 43 2.06 -5.37 -7.19
N GLN A 44 0.85 -5.09 -7.64
CA GLN A 44 0.39 -5.44 -8.98
C GLN A 44 0.02 -4.17 -9.71
N GLY A 45 0.56 -4.00 -10.91
CA GLY A 45 0.25 -2.85 -11.74
C GLY A 45 1.29 -1.75 -11.60
N GLU A 46 1.02 -0.63 -12.25
CA GLU A 46 2.02 0.39 -12.48
C GLU A 46 1.60 1.79 -12.04
N SER A 47 0.54 1.90 -11.22
CA SER A 47 0.03 3.23 -10.86
C SER A 47 0.98 4.02 -9.98
N MET A 48 2.04 3.39 -9.46
CA MET A 48 2.99 4.05 -8.57
C MET A 48 4.41 4.08 -9.13
N ILE A 49 4.58 3.89 -10.43
CA ILE A 49 5.92 3.81 -11.01
C ILE A 49 6.72 5.12 -10.87
N ASP A 50 6.05 6.25 -10.89
CA ASP A 50 6.75 7.53 -10.73
C ASP A 50 7.27 7.76 -9.31
N ALA A 51 6.79 6.97 -8.37
CA ALA A 51 7.31 6.95 -7.00
C ALA A 51 8.38 5.88 -6.81
N GLY A 52 8.76 5.18 -7.88
CA GLY A 52 9.76 4.15 -7.81
C GLY A 52 9.24 2.79 -7.37
N ILE A 53 7.93 2.62 -7.30
CA ILE A 53 7.31 1.35 -6.91
C ILE A 53 6.82 0.65 -8.17
N LEU A 54 7.40 -0.50 -8.45
CA LEU A 54 7.17 -1.23 -9.69
C LEU A 54 6.31 -2.46 -9.45
N ASP A 55 5.74 -2.96 -10.53
CA ASP A 55 5.01 -4.23 -10.48
C ASP A 55 5.91 -5.31 -9.87
N SER A 56 5.33 -6.15 -9.02
CA SER A 56 6.00 -7.24 -8.32
C SER A 56 6.91 -6.83 -7.15
N ASP A 57 7.03 -5.54 -6.87
CA ASP A 57 7.75 -5.10 -5.67
C ASP A 57 7.01 -5.56 -4.41
N LEU A 58 7.77 -5.79 -3.35
CA LEU A 58 7.20 -6.04 -2.03
C LEU A 58 7.23 -4.74 -1.25
N VAL A 59 6.08 -4.32 -0.76
CA VAL A 59 5.94 -3.11 0.03
C VAL A 59 5.84 -3.50 1.50
N GLY A 60 6.74 -2.96 2.32
CA GLY A 60 6.64 -3.11 3.76
C GLY A 60 5.62 -2.12 4.30
N VAL A 61 4.69 -2.61 5.10
CA VAL A 61 3.56 -1.83 5.58
C VAL A 61 3.54 -1.82 7.10
N ARG A 62 3.40 -0.64 7.67
CA ARG A 62 3.12 -0.47 9.09
C ARG A 62 1.63 -0.21 9.25
N LYS A 63 0.97 -1.02 10.06
CA LYS A 63 -0.45 -0.83 10.31
C LYS A 63 -0.71 0.50 10.99
N THR A 64 -1.61 1.28 10.42
CA THR A 64 -2.06 2.54 11.02
C THR A 64 -3.39 2.91 10.39
N ARG A 65 -4.19 3.64 11.13
CA ARG A 65 -5.43 4.20 10.61
C ARG A 65 -5.26 5.65 10.21
N ASN A 66 -4.11 6.22 10.48
CA ASN A 66 -3.85 7.64 10.23
C ASN A 66 -2.80 7.79 9.15
N ALA A 67 -2.98 8.78 8.31
CA ALA A 67 -2.04 9.10 7.27
C ALA A 67 -1.82 10.59 7.22
N GLU A 68 -0.61 10.99 6.89
CA GLU A 68 -0.28 12.39 6.68
C GLU A 68 -0.21 12.69 5.20
N ASN A 69 -0.44 13.95 4.87
CA ASN A 69 -0.45 14.41 3.50
C ASN A 69 0.89 14.06 2.82
N GLY A 70 0.80 13.40 1.69
CA GLY A 70 1.98 13.00 0.92
C GLY A 70 2.51 11.60 1.20
N GLU A 71 1.98 10.92 2.20
CA GLU A 71 2.42 9.55 2.47
C GLU A 71 1.81 8.55 1.48
N ILE A 72 2.55 7.49 1.20
CA ILE A 72 2.03 6.38 0.40
C ILE A 72 1.36 5.41 1.35
N VAL A 73 0.10 5.11 1.08
CA VAL A 73 -0.72 4.32 1.99
C VAL A 73 -1.34 3.13 1.29
N VAL A 74 -1.66 2.14 2.11
CA VAL A 74 -2.54 1.04 1.73
C VAL A 74 -3.92 1.44 2.19
N ALA A 75 -4.82 1.64 1.26
CA ALA A 75 -6.16 2.11 1.53
C ALA A 75 -7.19 1.08 1.12
N ARG A 76 -8.17 0.88 1.98
CA ARG A 76 -9.33 0.04 1.65
C ARG A 76 -10.47 0.95 1.20
N LEU A 77 -11.03 0.61 0.07
CA LEU A 77 -12.20 1.31 -0.45
C LEU A 77 -13.26 0.25 -0.73
N GLN A 78 -14.30 0.23 0.09
CA GLN A 78 -15.26 -0.86 0.14
C GLN A 78 -14.53 -2.17 0.48
N ASP A 79 -14.60 -3.18 -0.36
CA ASP A 79 -13.95 -4.47 -0.10
C ASP A 79 -12.59 -4.60 -0.81
N GLU A 80 -12.12 -3.53 -1.40
CA GLU A 80 -10.91 -3.59 -2.22
C GLU A 80 -9.81 -2.73 -1.63
N VAL A 81 -8.58 -3.14 -1.84
CA VAL A 81 -7.40 -2.47 -1.27
C VAL A 81 -6.49 -2.02 -2.40
N THR A 82 -5.93 -0.83 -2.25
CA THR A 82 -5.04 -0.27 -3.25
C THR A 82 -3.91 0.50 -2.57
N LEU A 83 -2.83 0.69 -3.31
CA LEU A 83 -1.67 1.46 -2.87
C LEU A 83 -1.67 2.78 -3.63
N LYS A 84 -1.72 3.88 -2.89
CA LYS A 84 -1.79 5.22 -3.48
C LYS A 84 -1.13 6.23 -2.57
N ARG A 85 -0.89 7.43 -3.09
CA ARG A 85 -0.42 8.54 -2.26
C ARG A 85 -1.61 9.25 -1.65
N PHE A 86 -1.55 9.47 -0.36
CA PHE A 86 -2.61 10.14 0.37
C PHE A 86 -2.46 11.65 0.23
N LYS A 87 -3.51 12.32 -0.17
CA LYS A 87 -3.57 13.77 -0.25
C LYS A 87 -4.81 14.27 0.46
N LYS A 88 -4.63 15.26 1.31
CA LYS A 88 -5.73 15.88 2.02
C LYS A 88 -5.57 17.39 1.93
N ASP A 89 -6.63 18.06 1.55
CA ASP A 89 -6.66 19.51 1.47
C ASP A 89 -8.05 20.02 1.87
N SER A 90 -8.30 21.31 1.67
CA SER A 90 -9.57 21.91 2.06
C SER A 90 -10.78 21.34 1.31
N SER A 91 -10.56 20.71 0.18
CA SER A 91 -11.64 20.10 -0.59
C SER A 91 -11.85 18.61 -0.25
N GLY A 92 -11.02 18.05 0.64
CA GLY A 92 -11.21 16.68 1.11
C GLY A 92 -10.00 15.80 0.87
N ILE A 93 -10.24 14.50 0.82
CA ILE A 93 -9.21 13.49 0.69
C ILE A 93 -9.21 12.95 -0.74
N ARG A 94 -8.02 12.75 -1.28
CA ARG A 94 -7.84 12.10 -2.57
C ARG A 94 -6.75 11.04 -2.45
N LEU A 95 -6.94 9.96 -3.17
CA LEU A 95 -5.92 8.94 -3.33
C LEU A 95 -5.31 9.13 -4.71
N VAL A 96 -4.04 9.45 -4.76
CA VAL A 96 -3.38 9.89 -5.99
C VAL A 96 -2.40 8.83 -6.46
N ALA A 97 -2.53 8.45 -7.72
CA ALA A 97 -1.56 7.56 -8.35
C ALA A 97 -0.31 8.36 -8.72
N GLU A 98 0.83 7.70 -8.69
CA GLU A 98 2.08 8.27 -9.17
C GLU A 98 2.34 7.77 -10.60
N ASN A 99 1.39 8.02 -11.46
CA ASN A 99 1.45 7.66 -12.87
C ASN A 99 0.38 8.48 -13.61
N LYS A 100 0.79 9.21 -14.61
CA LYS A 100 -0.10 10.13 -15.34
C LYS A 100 -1.25 9.43 -16.05
N SER A 101 -1.13 8.14 -16.28
CA SER A 101 -2.19 7.35 -16.94
C SER A 101 -3.34 6.99 -16.01
N PHE A 102 -3.24 7.32 -14.72
CA PHE A 102 -4.22 6.95 -13.73
C PHE A 102 -4.85 8.19 -13.11
N SER A 103 -6.16 8.13 -12.89
CA SER A 103 -6.90 9.24 -12.29
C SER A 103 -6.88 9.17 -10.77
N ASP A 104 -7.00 10.34 -10.15
CA ASP A 104 -7.17 10.41 -8.69
C ASP A 104 -8.51 9.81 -8.28
N ILE A 105 -8.54 9.24 -7.09
CA ILE A 105 -9.77 8.74 -6.48
C ILE A 105 -10.18 9.73 -5.40
N LYS A 106 -11.32 10.38 -5.55
CA LYS A 106 -11.83 11.28 -4.52
C LYS A 106 -12.59 10.49 -3.47
N ILE A 107 -12.33 10.82 -2.22
CA ILE A 107 -13.01 10.21 -1.08
C ILE A 107 -13.98 11.24 -0.51
N ASP A 108 -15.23 10.85 -0.32
CA ASP A 108 -16.23 11.71 0.27
C ASP A 108 -16.85 11.02 1.50
N GLU A 109 -17.81 11.70 2.13
CA GLU A 109 -18.40 11.19 3.36
C GLU A 109 -19.18 9.89 3.16
N SER A 110 -19.63 9.62 1.93
CA SER A 110 -20.37 8.39 1.64
C SER A 110 -19.43 7.23 1.28
N SER A 111 -18.13 7.48 1.14
CA SER A 111 -17.18 6.43 0.78
C SER A 111 -16.91 5.51 1.95
N ASP A 112 -17.00 4.21 1.72
CA ASP A 112 -16.55 3.22 2.69
C ASP A 112 -15.04 3.07 2.56
N PHE A 113 -14.32 3.90 3.29
CA PHE A 113 -12.89 4.10 3.13
C PHE A 113 -12.18 3.98 4.47
N SER A 114 -11.03 3.34 4.47
CA SER A 114 -10.15 3.35 5.64
C SER A 114 -8.70 3.21 5.19
N ILE A 115 -7.81 3.79 6.01
CA ILE A 115 -6.38 3.56 5.87
C ILE A 115 -6.05 2.28 6.60
N GLU A 116 -5.41 1.34 5.93
CA GLU A 116 -5.00 0.08 6.53
C GLU A 116 -3.55 0.11 6.99
N GLY A 117 -2.74 0.97 6.38
CA GLY A 117 -1.37 1.10 6.76
C GLY A 117 -0.65 2.10 5.88
N LYS A 118 0.62 2.35 6.21
CA LYS A 118 1.45 3.19 5.37
C LYS A 118 2.68 2.42 4.91
N ALA A 119 3.10 2.71 3.69
CA ALA A 119 4.29 2.10 3.11
C ALA A 119 5.53 2.70 3.78
N VAL A 120 6.40 1.84 4.27
CA VAL A 120 7.63 2.29 4.93
C VAL A 120 8.89 1.89 4.16
N GLY A 121 8.73 1.12 3.11
CA GLY A 121 9.86 0.76 2.26
C GLY A 121 9.45 -0.29 1.25
N ILE A 122 10.35 -0.58 0.33
CA ILE A 122 10.12 -1.62 -0.67
C ILE A 122 11.31 -2.59 -0.72
N ILE A 123 11.00 -3.81 -1.12
CA ILE A 123 12.00 -4.82 -1.40
C ILE A 123 11.77 -5.27 -2.83
N ARG A 124 12.81 -5.25 -3.62
CA ARG A 124 12.74 -5.73 -5.00
C ARG A 124 13.61 -6.96 -5.13
N GLU A 125 12.96 -8.07 -5.44
CA GLU A 125 13.66 -9.32 -5.71
C GLU A 125 14.09 -9.29 -7.17
N ASP A 126 15.37 -9.07 -7.38
CA ASP A 126 15.91 -8.94 -8.72
C ASP A 126 16.89 -10.08 -8.95
N LEU A 127 16.62 -10.88 -9.95
CA LEU A 127 17.44 -12.03 -10.28
C LEU A 127 18.44 -11.74 -11.37
#